data_48406dbac589dcc5250b9f2fe7a4c2bb
#
_entry.id   48406dbac589dcc5250b9f2fe7a4c2bb
#
_cell.length_a   1.000
_cell.length_b   1.000
_cell.length_c   1.000
_cell.angle_alpha   90.00
_cell.angle_beta   90.00
_cell.angle_gamma   90.00
#
_symmetry.space_group_name_H-M   'P 1'
#
loop_
_entity.id
_entity.type
_entity.pdbx_description
1 polymer ?
#
loop_
_entity_poly.entity_id
_entity_poly.type
_entity_poly.pdbx_seq_one_letter_code
_entity_poly.pdbx_strand_id
1 'polypeptide(L)'
;MRRLKLKVKLKMSFKTFKNIINIFLHGDFNSRTSKEPDVFNFERESGNDENVEHLFIDTSNAYRLEELGILLRRANEDKVINQYVRKLLNFCKYIDVFILNGRIGEDKDIGKFTCKNVGVVDYTIASPEYLKHITNFQVLEFSKLLSDVHCQYILLLVMLNNIHV
;
A
#
# COMPACT_ATOMS: atom_id res chain seq x y z
N MET A 1 -6.75 -20.37 -22.08
CA MET A 1 -6.09 -19.09 -21.76
C MET A 1 -4.90 -19.35 -20.84
N ARG A 2 -3.67 -19.10 -21.29
CA ARG A 2 -2.46 -19.32 -20.47
C ARG A 2 -2.30 -18.14 -19.52
N ARG A 3 -2.39 -18.38 -18.22
CA ARG A 3 -2.07 -17.36 -17.18
C ARG A 3 -0.57 -17.03 -17.27
N LEU A 4 -0.28 -15.78 -17.58
CA LEU A 4 1.08 -15.25 -17.49
C LEU A 4 1.42 -15.13 -15.98
N LYS A 5 2.24 -16.04 -15.46
CA LYS A 5 2.85 -15.90 -14.13
C LYS A 5 4.02 -14.93 -14.25
N LEU A 6 3.79 -13.67 -13.94
CA LEU A 6 4.85 -12.68 -13.85
C LEU A 6 5.72 -12.99 -12.62
N LYS A 7 6.80 -13.74 -12.80
CA LYS A 7 7.86 -13.86 -11.78
C LYS A 7 8.77 -12.64 -11.91
N VAL A 8 8.44 -11.55 -11.23
CA VAL A 8 9.36 -10.41 -11.13
C VAL A 8 10.50 -10.79 -10.19
N LYS A 9 11.65 -11.17 -10.77
CA LYS A 9 12.92 -11.27 -10.04
C LYS A 9 13.52 -9.86 -9.96
N LEU A 10 13.10 -9.08 -8.98
CA LEU A 10 13.76 -7.80 -8.65
C LEU A 10 15.06 -8.08 -7.89
N LYS A 11 16.17 -8.20 -8.62
CA LYS A 11 17.53 -8.06 -8.09
C LYS A 11 17.94 -6.63 -8.41
N MET A 12 17.66 -5.66 -7.51
CA MET A 12 18.02 -4.26 -7.70
C MET A 12 18.64 -3.71 -6.42
N SER A 13 19.68 -2.89 -6.59
CA SER A 13 20.34 -2.20 -5.49
C SER A 13 19.42 -1.09 -4.97
N PHE A 14 18.98 -1.22 -3.73
CA PHE A 14 17.96 -0.38 -3.08
C PHE A 14 18.31 1.12 -2.96
N LYS A 15 19.58 1.50 -3.09
CA LYS A 15 20.02 2.90 -2.91
C LYS A 15 19.63 3.87 -4.02
N THR A 16 19.32 3.40 -5.22
CA THR A 16 19.09 4.26 -6.40
C THR A 16 17.61 4.62 -6.62
N PHE A 17 16.67 3.97 -5.95
CA PHE A 17 15.23 4.12 -6.20
C PHE A 17 14.52 5.21 -5.38
N LYS A 18 15.14 5.73 -4.33
CA LYS A 18 14.49 6.68 -3.39
C LYS A 18 14.02 8.00 -3.99
N ASN A 19 14.40 8.37 -5.22
CA ASN A 19 14.18 9.74 -5.71
C ASN A 19 13.47 9.93 -7.06
N ILE A 20 12.99 8.90 -7.78
CA ILE A 20 12.58 9.16 -9.18
C ILE A 20 11.33 8.38 -9.67
N ILE A 21 10.76 7.44 -8.95
CA ILE A 21 9.74 6.61 -9.59
C ILE A 21 8.37 6.79 -8.92
N ASN A 22 7.45 7.36 -9.67
CA ASN A 22 6.03 7.28 -9.37
C ASN A 22 5.58 5.82 -9.55
N ILE A 23 5.32 5.14 -8.44
CA ILE A 23 4.92 3.74 -8.44
C ILE A 23 3.43 3.66 -8.19
N PHE A 24 2.75 2.94 -9.06
CA PHE A 24 1.38 2.51 -8.87
C PHE A 24 1.27 1.04 -9.25
N LEU A 25 0.85 0.21 -8.30
CA LEU A 25 0.68 -1.23 -8.48
C LEU A 25 -0.73 -1.62 -8.07
N HIS A 26 -1.34 -2.50 -8.84
CA HIS A 26 -2.62 -3.09 -8.51
C HIS A 26 -2.65 -4.55 -8.93
N GLY A 27 -3.21 -5.42 -8.09
CA GLY A 27 -3.41 -6.83 -8.42
C GLY A 27 -3.39 -7.78 -7.24
N ASP A 28 -3.41 -9.07 -7.58
CA ASP A 28 -3.34 -10.17 -6.63
C ASP A 28 -1.90 -10.44 -6.19
N PHE A 29 -1.61 -10.13 -4.93
CA PHE A 29 -0.30 -10.38 -4.31
C PHE A 29 -0.26 -11.71 -3.55
N ASN A 30 -1.40 -12.41 -3.45
CA ASN A 30 -1.56 -13.62 -2.64
C ASN A 30 -1.10 -13.44 -1.19
N SER A 31 -1.06 -12.21 -0.69
CA SER A 31 -0.62 -11.85 0.65
C SER A 31 -1.82 -11.49 1.50
N ARG A 32 -1.94 -12.10 2.67
CA ARG A 32 -2.97 -11.75 3.66
C ARG A 32 -2.26 -11.05 4.81
N THR A 33 -2.46 -9.73 4.91
CA THR A 33 -1.64 -8.89 5.78
C THR A 33 -2.30 -8.55 7.10
N SER A 34 -3.59 -8.83 7.27
CA SER A 34 -4.36 -8.33 8.41
C SER A 34 -4.12 -6.82 8.60
N LYS A 35 -3.97 -6.35 9.81
CA LYS A 35 -3.67 -4.95 10.17
C LYS A 35 -2.18 -4.67 10.34
N GLU A 36 -1.32 -5.58 9.89
CA GLU A 36 0.13 -5.38 9.97
C GLU A 36 0.56 -4.11 9.22
N PRO A 37 1.46 -3.31 9.83
CA PRO A 37 1.85 -2.03 9.26
C PRO A 37 2.74 -2.19 8.03
N ASP A 38 2.45 -1.42 6.99
CA ASP A 38 3.25 -1.25 5.78
C ASP A 38 4.20 -0.05 5.85
N VAL A 39 4.31 0.56 7.03
CA VAL A 39 5.20 1.68 7.33
C VAL A 39 6.18 1.30 8.45
N PHE A 40 7.34 1.96 8.46
CA PHE A 40 8.18 2.00 9.64
C PHE A 40 7.62 3.08 10.57
N ASN A 41 7.13 2.67 11.71
CA ASN A 41 6.74 3.57 12.79
C ASN A 41 7.65 3.27 13.97
N PHE A 42 8.59 4.15 14.22
CA PHE A 42 9.40 4.10 15.43
C PHE A 42 8.66 4.91 16.49
N GLU A 43 8.00 4.25 17.41
CA GLU A 43 7.66 4.87 18.66
C GLU A 43 8.99 5.35 19.27
N ARG A 44 9.09 6.65 19.54
CA ARG A 44 10.24 7.20 20.27
C ARG A 44 10.25 6.50 21.64
N GLU A 45 11.00 5.42 21.76
CA GLU A 45 11.46 5.00 23.06
C GLU A 45 12.33 6.14 23.56
N SER A 46 11.94 6.75 24.66
CA SER A 46 12.66 7.82 25.34
C SER A 46 13.95 7.29 25.96
N GLY A 47 14.89 6.95 25.12
CA GLY A 47 16.26 6.62 25.49
C GLY A 47 17.17 7.80 25.14
N ASN A 48 17.83 8.34 26.14
CA ASN A 48 18.76 9.48 26.09
C ASN A 48 20.05 9.18 25.30
N ASP A 49 19.96 8.60 24.13
CA ASP A 49 21.15 8.30 23.31
C ASP A 49 21.13 9.17 22.05
N GLU A 50 21.78 10.34 22.15
CA GLU A 50 21.86 11.35 21.08
C GLU A 50 22.40 10.82 19.74
N ASN A 51 23.13 9.69 19.75
CA ASN A 51 23.70 9.06 18.56
C ASN A 51 22.69 8.21 17.77
N VAL A 52 21.54 7.87 18.34
CA VAL A 52 20.50 7.03 17.70
C VAL A 52 19.55 7.86 16.86
N GLU A 53 19.40 9.14 17.18
CA GLU A 53 18.41 10.04 16.55
C GLU A 53 18.68 10.26 15.05
N HIS A 54 19.94 10.37 14.64
CA HIS A 54 20.33 10.54 13.23
C HIS A 54 20.11 9.31 12.35
N LEU A 55 20.13 8.10 12.95
CA LEU A 55 19.92 6.86 12.21
C LEU A 55 18.42 6.57 11.97
N PHE A 56 17.56 7.08 12.85
CA PHE A 56 16.13 6.78 12.84
C PHE A 56 15.31 7.70 11.91
N ILE A 57 15.75 8.94 11.71
CA ILE A 57 15.03 9.92 10.85
C ILE A 57 15.02 9.47 9.37
N ASP A 58 16.05 8.75 8.94
CA ASP A 58 16.22 8.35 7.53
C ASP A 58 15.47 7.05 7.17
N THR A 59 14.88 6.36 8.15
CA THR A 59 14.22 5.07 7.95
C THR A 59 12.70 5.11 8.14
N SER A 60 12.15 6.14 8.80
CA SER A 60 10.70 6.29 8.94
C SER A 60 10.11 6.89 7.67
N ASN A 61 9.17 6.17 7.04
CA ASN A 61 8.38 6.70 5.92
C ASN A 61 6.98 7.12 6.35
N ALA A 62 6.66 7.01 7.63
CA ALA A 62 5.36 7.35 8.19
C ALA A 62 5.00 8.82 8.00
N TYR A 63 5.97 9.73 8.14
CA TYR A 63 5.77 11.19 8.00
C TYR A 63 5.17 11.58 6.64
N ARG A 64 5.46 10.82 5.58
CA ARG A 64 4.89 11.10 4.24
C ARG A 64 3.39 10.92 4.17
N LEU A 65 2.83 9.98 4.92
CA LEU A 65 1.38 9.85 5.06
C LEU A 65 0.79 10.96 5.91
N GLU A 66 1.49 11.36 6.97
CA GLU A 66 1.07 12.47 7.84
C GLU A 66 1.03 13.79 7.09
N GLU A 67 2.03 14.10 6.27
CA GLU A 67 2.05 15.28 5.39
C GLU A 67 0.85 15.33 4.42
N LEU A 68 0.37 14.17 4.00
CA LEU A 68 -0.80 14.04 3.13
C LEU A 68 -2.14 13.98 3.91
N GLY A 69 -2.10 14.04 5.25
CA GLY A 69 -3.29 13.86 6.08
C GLY A 69 -3.89 12.45 6.03
N ILE A 70 -3.07 11.46 5.66
CA ILE A 70 -3.49 10.07 5.50
C ILE A 70 -3.12 9.27 6.75
N LEU A 71 -4.03 8.42 7.22
CA LEU A 71 -3.81 7.62 8.43
C LEU A 71 -2.65 6.63 8.26
N LEU A 72 -1.80 6.53 9.28
CA LEU A 72 -0.70 5.55 9.33
C LEU A 72 -1.25 4.12 9.39
N ARG A 73 -2.28 3.92 10.18
CA ARG A 73 -2.95 2.62 10.31
C ARG A 73 -4.00 2.48 9.23
N ARG A 74 -4.04 1.32 8.62
CA ARG A 74 -5.11 0.93 7.70
C ARG A 74 -6.05 -0.08 8.36
N ALA A 75 -7.32 -0.03 8.02
CA ALA A 75 -8.27 -1.07 8.37
C ALA A 75 -8.08 -2.31 7.48
N ASN A 76 -8.54 -3.46 7.95
CA ASN A 76 -8.60 -4.68 7.16
C ASN A 76 -9.61 -5.63 7.81
N GLU A 77 -10.63 -6.04 7.08
CA GLU A 77 -11.60 -7.04 7.53
C GLU A 77 -10.97 -8.43 7.67
N ASP A 78 -9.96 -8.72 6.86
CA ASP A 78 -9.22 -9.96 6.91
C ASP A 78 -8.27 -9.98 8.12
N LYS A 79 -8.55 -10.87 9.05
CA LYS A 79 -7.75 -11.05 10.27
C LYS A 79 -6.63 -12.06 10.11
N VAL A 80 -6.52 -12.69 8.95
CA VAL A 80 -5.54 -13.75 8.70
C VAL A 80 -4.23 -13.16 8.19
N ILE A 81 -3.14 -13.76 8.61
CA ILE A 81 -1.78 -13.48 8.13
C ILE A 81 -1.25 -14.76 7.49
N ASN A 82 -0.69 -14.65 6.29
CA ASN A 82 -0.07 -15.78 5.61
C ASN A 82 1.46 -15.59 5.43
N GLN A 83 2.11 -16.61 4.90
CA GLN A 83 3.57 -16.62 4.71
C GLN A 83 4.13 -15.52 3.79
N TYR A 84 3.28 -14.88 2.97
CA TYR A 84 3.72 -13.85 2.01
C TYR A 84 3.71 -12.44 2.61
N VAL A 85 3.10 -12.25 3.79
CA VAL A 85 2.93 -10.96 4.46
C VAL A 85 4.25 -10.18 4.57
N ARG A 86 5.31 -10.82 5.06
CA ARG A 86 6.61 -10.17 5.26
C ARG A 86 7.21 -9.65 3.95
N LYS A 87 7.05 -10.39 2.85
CA LYS A 87 7.57 -9.99 1.53
C LYS A 87 6.88 -8.73 1.02
N LEU A 88 5.55 -8.68 1.11
CA LEU A 88 4.77 -7.53 0.66
C LEU A 88 5.03 -6.31 1.54
N LEU A 89 4.95 -6.45 2.87
CA LEU A 89 5.12 -5.31 3.77
C LEU A 89 6.55 -4.77 3.77
N ASN A 90 7.56 -5.64 3.69
CA ASN A 90 8.94 -5.20 3.54
C ASN A 90 9.16 -4.48 2.21
N PHE A 91 8.57 -4.97 1.11
CA PHE A 91 8.60 -4.26 -0.15
C PHE A 91 8.04 -2.84 0.01
N CYS A 92 6.85 -2.68 0.60
CA CYS A 92 6.24 -1.38 0.82
C CYS A 92 7.17 -0.46 1.63
N LYS A 93 7.70 -0.96 2.75
CA LYS A 93 8.56 -0.20 3.66
C LYS A 93 9.86 0.27 3.03
N TYR A 94 10.53 -0.63 2.27
CA TYR A 94 11.86 -0.33 1.73
C TYR A 94 11.85 0.55 0.48
N ILE A 95 10.77 0.54 -0.30
CA ILE A 95 10.69 1.37 -1.51
C ILE A 95 9.75 2.57 -1.36
N ASP A 96 9.26 2.80 -0.15
CA ASP A 96 8.44 3.95 0.22
C ASP A 96 7.12 4.02 -0.57
N VAL A 97 6.39 2.92 -0.58
CA VAL A 97 5.04 2.83 -1.16
C VAL A 97 4.05 2.35 -0.12
N PHE A 98 2.78 2.70 -0.28
CA PHE A 98 1.75 2.48 0.72
C PHE A 98 0.56 1.74 0.15
N ILE A 99 -0.01 0.84 0.95
CA ILE A 99 -1.24 0.13 0.63
C ILE A 99 -2.43 1.08 0.82
N LEU A 100 -3.30 1.17 -0.19
CA LEU A 100 -4.48 2.02 -0.17
C LEU A 100 -5.68 1.37 0.54
N ASN A 101 -5.80 0.04 0.41
CA ASN A 101 -6.89 -0.73 1.02
C ASN A 101 -7.02 -0.42 2.51
N GLY A 102 -8.23 -0.06 2.94
CA GLY A 102 -8.56 0.30 4.31
C GLY A 102 -8.03 1.65 4.78
N ARG A 103 -7.46 2.48 3.88
CA ARG A 103 -6.80 3.73 4.22
C ARG A 103 -7.41 4.96 3.55
N ILE A 104 -7.93 4.83 2.33
CA ILE A 104 -8.37 5.95 1.51
C ILE A 104 -9.76 5.69 0.94
N GLY A 105 -10.51 6.76 0.67
CA GLY A 105 -11.80 6.74 -0.02
C GLY A 105 -12.89 6.00 0.73
N GLU A 106 -13.78 5.37 0.00
CA GLU A 106 -14.92 4.60 0.54
C GLU A 106 -14.50 3.33 1.29
N ASP A 107 -13.27 2.86 1.06
CA ASP A 107 -12.71 1.71 1.76
C ASP A 107 -11.97 2.10 3.05
N LYS A 108 -11.85 3.41 3.32
CA LYS A 108 -11.22 3.93 4.54
C LYS A 108 -11.93 3.39 5.78
N ASP A 109 -11.16 2.96 6.76
CA ASP A 109 -11.60 2.40 8.03
C ASP A 109 -12.37 1.06 7.91
N ILE A 110 -12.50 0.50 6.70
CA ILE A 110 -13.16 -0.78 6.42
C ILE A 110 -12.12 -1.84 6.02
N GLY A 111 -11.44 -1.65 4.88
CA GLY A 111 -10.51 -2.64 4.33
C GLY A 111 -11.22 -3.91 3.88
N LYS A 112 -12.20 -3.75 2.98
CA LYS A 112 -13.09 -4.82 2.51
C LYS A 112 -12.36 -6.02 1.94
N PHE A 113 -12.97 -7.18 2.05
CA PHE A 113 -12.53 -8.38 1.35
C PHE A 113 -12.43 -8.15 -0.16
N THR A 114 -11.37 -8.68 -0.76
CA THR A 114 -11.11 -8.56 -2.21
C THR A 114 -11.30 -9.87 -2.95
N CYS A 115 -11.50 -10.96 -2.20
CA CYS A 115 -11.70 -12.30 -2.72
C CYS A 115 -12.88 -12.97 -2.01
N LYS A 116 -14.06 -13.04 -2.66
CA LYS A 116 -15.26 -13.79 -2.25
C LYS A 116 -15.64 -13.66 -0.77
N ASN A 117 -15.46 -12.52 -0.14
CA ASN A 117 -15.67 -12.31 1.30
C ASN A 117 -14.86 -13.27 2.20
N VAL A 118 -13.70 -13.74 1.72
CA VAL A 118 -12.84 -14.70 2.41
C VAL A 118 -11.51 -14.11 2.82
N GLY A 119 -11.00 -13.16 2.04
CA GLY A 119 -9.71 -12.57 2.32
C GLY A 119 -9.41 -11.31 1.51
N VAL A 120 -8.42 -10.57 1.98
CA VAL A 120 -7.82 -9.45 1.26
C VAL A 120 -6.49 -9.94 0.70
N VAL A 121 -6.44 -10.15 -0.61
CA VAL A 121 -5.26 -10.65 -1.34
C VAL A 121 -4.87 -9.73 -2.50
N ASP A 122 -5.81 -8.92 -2.96
CA ASP A 122 -5.58 -7.90 -3.97
C ASP A 122 -5.35 -6.56 -3.29
N TYR A 123 -4.28 -5.89 -3.68
CA TYR A 123 -3.92 -4.61 -3.13
C TYR A 123 -3.71 -3.58 -4.23
N THR A 124 -4.03 -2.35 -3.88
CA THR A 124 -3.60 -1.16 -4.60
C THR A 124 -2.51 -0.49 -3.76
N ILE A 125 -1.37 -0.25 -4.37
CA ILE A 125 -0.17 0.25 -3.72
C ILE A 125 0.35 1.43 -4.52
N ALA A 126 0.66 2.53 -3.85
CA ALA A 126 1.13 3.74 -4.51
C ALA A 126 2.25 4.44 -3.74
N SER A 127 3.10 5.14 -4.47
CA SER A 127 4.07 6.09 -3.92
C SER A 127 3.38 7.37 -3.44
N PRO A 128 4.00 8.16 -2.56
CA PRO A 128 3.44 9.44 -2.06
C PRO A 128 3.01 10.37 -3.19
N GLU A 129 3.76 10.41 -4.28
CA GLU A 129 3.48 11.25 -5.44
C GLU A 129 2.15 10.91 -6.10
N TYR A 130 1.75 9.63 -6.12
CA TYR A 130 0.43 9.23 -6.59
C TYR A 130 -0.66 9.44 -5.56
N LEU A 131 -0.37 9.21 -4.27
CA LEU A 131 -1.37 9.31 -3.20
C LEU A 131 -2.05 10.68 -3.17
N LYS A 132 -1.31 11.77 -3.39
CA LYS A 132 -1.85 13.14 -3.43
C LYS A 132 -2.88 13.38 -4.53
N HIS A 133 -2.91 12.53 -5.55
CA HIS A 133 -3.84 12.63 -6.69
C HIS A 133 -5.03 11.68 -6.56
N ILE A 134 -5.03 10.78 -5.60
CA ILE A 134 -6.12 9.83 -5.40
C ILE A 134 -7.20 10.49 -4.58
N THR A 135 -8.37 10.68 -5.18
CA THR A 135 -9.53 11.29 -4.52
C THR A 135 -10.51 10.27 -3.99
N ASN A 136 -10.56 9.08 -4.59
CA ASN A 136 -11.37 8.00 -4.06
C ASN A 136 -10.78 6.64 -4.41
N PHE A 137 -10.98 5.68 -3.51
CA PHE A 137 -10.70 4.27 -3.69
C PHE A 137 -11.83 3.47 -3.07
N GLN A 138 -12.39 2.55 -3.84
CA GLN A 138 -13.50 1.72 -3.41
C GLN A 138 -13.32 0.28 -3.87
N VAL A 139 -13.53 -0.65 -2.96
CA VAL A 139 -13.69 -2.08 -3.26
C VAL A 139 -15.17 -2.36 -3.38
N LEU A 140 -15.61 -2.82 -4.57
CA LEU A 140 -17.01 -3.14 -4.83
C LEU A 140 -17.38 -4.48 -4.20
N GLU A 141 -18.69 -4.69 -4.03
CA GLU A 141 -19.20 -5.99 -3.62
C GLU A 141 -18.87 -7.06 -4.65
N PHE A 142 -18.61 -8.27 -4.16
CA PHE A 142 -18.33 -9.41 -5.04
C PHE A 142 -19.52 -9.68 -5.97
N SER A 143 -19.26 -9.78 -7.26
CA SER A 143 -20.25 -10.12 -8.28
C SER A 143 -19.76 -11.26 -9.17
N LYS A 144 -20.52 -12.36 -9.20
CA LYS A 144 -20.25 -13.50 -10.09
C LYS A 144 -20.35 -13.15 -11.57
N LEU A 145 -21.06 -12.07 -11.91
CA LEU A 145 -21.18 -11.60 -13.29
C LEU A 145 -19.89 -11.01 -13.83
N LEU A 146 -19.02 -10.48 -12.93
CA LEU A 146 -17.82 -9.75 -13.29
C LEU A 146 -16.55 -10.56 -13.04
N SER A 147 -16.58 -11.46 -12.06
CA SER A 147 -15.42 -12.30 -11.72
C SER A 147 -15.85 -13.58 -11.02
N ASP A 148 -15.06 -14.62 -11.17
CA ASP A 148 -15.25 -15.90 -10.46
C ASP A 148 -14.75 -15.84 -9.01
N VAL A 149 -13.82 -14.94 -8.69
CA VAL A 149 -13.08 -14.95 -7.43
C VAL A 149 -12.88 -13.56 -6.84
N HIS A 150 -12.49 -12.56 -7.64
CA HIS A 150 -12.03 -11.26 -7.15
C HIS A 150 -13.11 -10.19 -7.22
N CYS A 151 -13.11 -9.27 -6.26
CA CYS A 151 -13.91 -8.06 -6.30
C CYS A 151 -13.34 -7.06 -7.30
N GLN A 152 -14.20 -6.16 -7.78
CA GLN A 152 -13.81 -5.05 -8.64
C GLN A 152 -13.43 -3.84 -7.79
N TYR A 153 -12.73 -2.91 -8.42
CA TYR A 153 -12.26 -1.68 -7.79
C TYR A 153 -12.67 -0.46 -8.59
N ILE A 154 -12.91 0.62 -7.87
CA ILE A 154 -13.01 1.96 -8.44
C ILE A 154 -11.88 2.79 -7.85
N LEU A 155 -11.11 3.42 -8.72
CA LEU A 155 -10.08 4.38 -8.35
C LEU A 155 -10.31 5.67 -9.12
N LEU A 156 -10.48 6.77 -8.40
CA LEU A 156 -10.59 8.10 -8.97
C LEU A 156 -9.31 8.89 -8.74
N LEU A 157 -8.77 9.43 -9.82
CA LEU A 157 -7.57 10.23 -9.83
C LEU A 157 -7.90 11.64 -10.35
N VAL A 158 -7.38 12.68 -9.69
CA VAL A 158 -7.31 14.02 -10.26
C VAL A 158 -5.99 14.15 -11.01
N MET A 159 -6.08 14.25 -12.33
CA MET A 159 -4.94 14.60 -13.17
C MET A 159 -4.85 16.13 -13.19
N LEU A 160 -3.86 16.69 -12.51
CA LEU A 160 -3.51 18.10 -12.70
C LEU A 160 -2.82 18.22 -14.06
N ASN A 161 -3.61 18.58 -15.08
CA ASN A 161 -3.03 19.03 -16.33
C ASN A 161 -2.29 20.36 -16.03
N ASN A 162 -0.98 20.32 -15.95
CA ASN A 162 -0.17 21.53 -16.04
C ASN A 162 -0.36 22.10 -17.46
N ILE A 163 -1.42 22.86 -17.64
CA ILE A 163 -1.56 23.72 -18.82
C ILE A 163 -0.54 24.85 -18.58
N HIS A 164 0.66 24.68 -19.12
CA HIS A 164 1.57 25.79 -19.30
C HIS A 164 0.92 26.69 -20.37
N VAL A 165 0.31 27.80 -19.92
CA VAL A 165 -0.09 28.93 -20.76
C VAL A 165 1.12 29.81 -20.96
#